data_4bac1f489d21aa10341f468a0e3010a2
#
_entry.id   4bac1f489d21aa10341f468a0e3010a2
#
_cell.length_a   1.000
_cell.length_b   1.000
_cell.length_c   1.000
_cell.angle_alpha   90.00
_cell.angle_beta   90.00
_cell.angle_gamma   90.00
#
_symmetry.space_group_name_H-M   'P 1'
#
loop_
_entity.id
_entity.type
_entity.pdbx_description
1 polymer ?
#
loop_
_entity_poly.entity_id
_entity_poly.type
_entity_poly.pdbx_seq_one_letter_code
_entity_poly.pdbx_strand_id
1 'polypeptide(L)' 'MDKIRRALVPGSFDPPTIGHYDLALRAAEIFDEVYVTAFSNGEKHGRFDDQTRLRMLETAFDGIPNIICGVSHRSEEHTS' A
#
# COMPACT_ATOMS: atom_id res chain seq x y z
N MET A 1 18.09 14.45 -17.05
CA MET A 1 18.06 13.67 -16.37
C MET A 1 16.92 13.41 -15.75
N ASP A 2 16.46 12.43 -15.73
CA ASP A 2 15.22 12.14 -15.29
C ASP A 2 15.23 11.68 -13.93
N LYS A 3 14.48 12.27 -13.07
CA LYS A 3 14.32 11.80 -11.76
C LYS A 3 13.10 10.97 -11.70
N ILE A 4 13.20 9.84 -11.06
CA ILE A 4 12.05 8.99 -10.85
C ILE A 4 11.29 9.55 -9.66
N ARG A 5 10.04 9.88 -9.86
CA ARG A 5 9.21 10.44 -8.83
C ARG A 5 8.38 9.34 -8.22
N ARG A 6 8.48 9.18 -6.92
CA ARG A 6 7.80 8.11 -6.21
C ARG A 6 6.85 8.66 -5.20
N ALA A 7 5.77 7.96 -4.97
CA ALA A 7 4.78 8.32 -3.97
C ALA A 7 4.52 7.14 -3.08
N LEU A 8 4.17 7.42 -1.85
CA LEU A 8 3.83 6.39 -0.89
C LEU A 8 2.39 6.61 -0.46
N VAL A 9 1.58 5.58 -0.54
CA VAL A 9 0.20 5.64 -0.09
C VAL A 9 0.06 4.63 1.04
N PRO A 10 0.19 5.09 2.28
CA PRO A 10 0.15 4.16 3.42
C PRO A 10 -1.26 4.03 3.96
N GLY A 11 -1.52 2.94 4.62
CA GLY A 11 -2.82 2.75 5.27
C GLY A 11 -2.90 1.38 5.87
N SER A 12 -3.95 1.13 6.62
CA SER A 12 -4.12 -0.19 7.18
C SER A 12 -4.72 -1.13 6.15
N PHE A 13 -5.56 -0.61 5.27
CA PHE A 13 -6.18 -1.40 4.21
C PHE A 13 -6.81 -2.68 4.74
N ASP A 14 -7.60 -2.53 5.77
CA ASP A 14 -8.18 -3.67 6.43
C ASP A 14 -9.68 -3.45 6.60
N PRO A 15 -10.44 -3.51 5.56
CA PRO A 15 -10.01 -3.77 4.17
C PRO A 15 -9.66 -2.49 3.41
N PRO A 16 -9.19 -2.60 2.20
CA PRO A 16 -8.96 -1.43 1.36
C PRO A 16 -10.30 -0.77 1.06
N THR A 17 -10.29 0.54 0.95
CA THR A 17 -11.51 1.26 0.66
C THR A 17 -11.40 1.92 -0.70
N ILE A 18 -12.55 2.37 -1.19
CA ILE A 18 -12.59 3.05 -2.46
C ILE A 18 -11.77 4.32 -2.42
N GLY A 19 -11.74 5.00 -1.28
CA GLY A 19 -10.94 6.20 -1.16
C GLY A 19 -9.47 5.94 -1.35
N HIS A 20 -8.97 4.85 -0.78
CA HIS A 20 -7.57 4.50 -0.96
C HIS A 20 -7.29 4.10 -2.40
N TYR A 21 -8.22 3.38 -3.00
CA TYR A 21 -8.06 2.96 -4.38
C TYR A 21 -7.97 4.18 -5.29
N ASP A 22 -8.87 5.10 -5.12
CA ASP A 22 -8.91 6.29 -5.96
C ASP A 22 -7.66 7.13 -5.78
N LEU A 23 -7.21 7.27 -4.54
CA LEU A 23 -6.02 8.05 -4.27
C LEU A 23 -4.80 7.44 -4.95
N ALA A 24 -4.67 6.12 -4.87
CA ALA A 24 -3.52 5.47 -5.48
C ALA A 24 -3.58 5.58 -7.00
N LEU A 25 -4.76 5.49 -7.59
CA LEU A 25 -4.85 5.62 -9.02
C LEU A 25 -4.48 7.02 -9.48
N ARG A 26 -4.90 8.03 -8.72
CA ARG A 26 -4.53 9.38 -9.08
C ARG A 26 -3.04 9.60 -8.93
N ALA A 27 -2.45 9.03 -7.89
CA ALA A 27 -1.02 9.15 -7.70
C ALA A 27 -0.29 8.48 -8.85
N ALA A 28 -0.81 7.35 -9.33
CA ALA A 28 -0.15 6.63 -10.40
C ALA A 28 -0.13 7.42 -11.71
N GLU A 29 -1.05 8.37 -11.84
CA GLU A 29 -1.04 9.19 -13.03
C GLU A 29 0.00 10.30 -12.96
N ILE A 30 0.40 10.66 -11.75
CA ILE A 30 1.30 11.76 -11.56
C ILE A 30 2.73 11.31 -11.32
N PHE A 31 2.89 10.20 -10.61
CA PHE A 31 4.20 9.74 -10.21
C PHE A 31 4.64 8.55 -11.05
N ASP A 32 5.93 8.37 -11.12
CA ASP A 32 6.46 7.26 -11.89
C ASP A 32 6.24 5.95 -11.20
N GLU A 33 6.29 5.95 -9.88
CA GLU A 33 6.05 4.75 -9.09
C GLU A 33 5.23 5.11 -7.88
N VAL A 34 4.27 4.27 -7.55
CA VAL A 34 3.44 4.48 -6.38
C VAL A 34 3.50 3.23 -5.52
N TYR A 35 3.91 3.40 -4.27
CA TYR A 35 4.02 2.30 -3.35
C TYR A 35 2.82 2.33 -2.42
N VAL A 36 1.95 1.34 -2.56
CA VAL A 36 0.78 1.22 -1.72
C VAL A 36 1.14 0.24 -0.63
N THR A 37 1.28 0.74 0.59
CA THR A 37 1.83 -0.05 1.66
C THR A 37 0.83 -0.19 2.79
N ALA A 38 0.49 -1.42 3.11
CA ALA A 38 -0.39 -1.70 4.23
C ALA A 38 0.47 -1.84 5.47
N PHE A 39 0.14 -1.08 6.50
CA PHE A 39 0.89 -1.16 7.74
C PHE A 39 0.20 -2.07 8.71
N SER A 40 0.98 -2.91 9.35
CA SER A 40 0.48 -3.78 10.37
C SER A 40 0.92 -3.23 11.71
N ASN A 41 0.00 -3.13 12.64
CA ASN A 41 0.33 -2.62 13.94
C ASN A 41 0.90 -3.63 14.84
N GLY A 42 1.03 -4.84 14.42
CA GLY A 42 1.45 -5.88 15.31
C GLY A 42 0.36 -6.35 16.21
N GLU A 43 -0.86 -5.81 16.05
CA GLU A 43 -1.94 -6.27 16.86
C GLU A 43 -2.68 -7.30 16.18
N LYS A 44 -3.41 -8.08 16.89
CA LYS A 44 -4.15 -9.10 16.30
C LYS A 44 -5.50 -8.75 15.98
N HIS A 45 -5.84 -7.48 16.00
CA HIS A 45 -7.24 -7.10 15.87
C HIS A 45 -7.65 -6.71 14.47
N GLY A 46 -6.76 -6.85 13.51
CA GLY A 46 -7.14 -6.57 12.13
C GLY A 46 -8.11 -7.61 11.63
N ARG A 47 -8.98 -7.27 10.68
CA ARG A 47 -9.90 -8.21 10.14
C ARG A 47 -9.24 -9.20 9.26
N PHE A 48 -8.16 -8.82 8.60
CA PHE A 48 -7.50 -9.67 7.63
C PHE A 48 -6.02 -9.73 7.96
N ASP A 49 -5.40 -10.86 7.71
CA ASP A 49 -3.98 -10.98 7.97
C ASP A 49 -3.20 -10.29 6.85
N ASP A 50 -1.89 -10.25 7.00
CA ASP A 50 -1.05 -9.50 6.09
C ASP A 50 -1.11 -10.04 4.68
N GLN A 51 -1.11 -11.35 4.55
CA GLN A 51 -1.14 -11.90 3.21
C GLN A 51 -2.46 -11.66 2.53
N THR A 52 -3.54 -11.71 3.26
CA THR A 52 -4.84 -11.45 2.69
C THR A 52 -4.94 -10.00 2.25
N ARG A 53 -4.44 -9.09 3.08
CA ARG A 53 -4.49 -7.68 2.70
C ARG A 53 -3.64 -7.40 1.48
N LEU A 54 -2.46 -8.02 1.41
CA LEU A 54 -1.61 -7.83 0.25
C LEU A 54 -2.29 -8.35 -1.01
N ARG A 55 -2.95 -9.50 -0.90
CA ARG A 55 -3.63 -10.06 -2.04
C ARG A 55 -4.78 -9.17 -2.48
N MET A 56 -5.49 -8.58 -1.54
CA MET A 56 -6.57 -7.67 -1.89
C MET A 56 -6.03 -6.45 -2.61
N LEU A 57 -4.90 -5.93 -2.16
CA LEU A 57 -4.30 -4.78 -2.83
C LEU A 57 -3.83 -5.15 -4.21
N GLU A 58 -3.18 -6.29 -4.35
CA GLU A 58 -2.69 -6.69 -5.65
C GLU A 58 -3.83 -6.92 -6.64
N THR A 59 -4.92 -7.45 -6.15
CA THR A 59 -6.07 -7.66 -7.01
C THR A 59 -6.71 -6.34 -7.41
N ALA A 60 -6.79 -5.42 -6.45
CA ALA A 60 -7.41 -4.13 -6.74
C ALA A 60 -6.62 -3.34 -7.77
N PHE A 61 -5.30 -3.45 -7.74
CA PHE A 61 -4.48 -2.68 -8.66
C PHE A 61 -3.88 -3.50 -9.78
N ASP A 62 -4.49 -4.64 -10.04
CA ASP A 62 -4.04 -5.51 -11.11
C ASP A 62 -4.11 -4.75 -12.42
N GLY A 63 -3.06 -4.84 -13.20
CA GLY A 63 -3.05 -4.16 -14.49
C GLY A 63 -2.49 -2.75 -14.45
N ILE A 64 -2.10 -2.24 -13.29
CA ILE A 64 -1.53 -0.93 -13.21
C ILE A 64 -0.04 -1.09 -12.94
N PRO A 65 0.78 -0.90 -13.94
CA PRO A 65 2.18 -1.32 -13.86
C PRO A 65 3.04 -0.53 -12.90
N ASN A 66 2.67 0.69 -12.59
CA ASN A 66 3.51 1.50 -11.73
C ASN A 66 3.03 1.55 -10.28
N ILE A 67 2.08 0.69 -9.91
CA ILE A 67 1.69 0.58 -8.51
C ILE A 67 2.32 -0.67 -7.94
N ILE A 68 3.07 -0.51 -6.86
CA ILE A 68 3.73 -1.61 -6.20
C ILE A 68 3.09 -1.76 -4.84
N CYS A 69 2.55 -2.92 -4.55
CA CYS A 69 1.87 -3.18 -3.29
C CYS A 69 2.77 -3.90 -2.33
N GLY A 70 2.63 -3.60 -1.06
CA GLY A 70 3.43 -4.27 -0.05
C GLY A 70 2.81 -4.15 1.31
N VAL A 71 3.37 -4.87 2.27
CA VAL A 71 2.94 -4.81 3.65
C VAL A 71 4.17 -4.54 4.50
N SER A 72 4.03 -3.58 5.40
CA SER A 72 5.13 -3.21 6.25
C SER A 72 4.70 -3.37 7.70
N HIS A 73 5.54 -4.00 8.51
CA HIS A 73 5.21 -4.12 9.90
C HIS A 73 5.79 -2.93 10.62
N ARG A 74 4.95 -2.33 11.53
CA ARG A 74 5.40 -1.29 12.25
C ARG A 74 6.22 -1.83 13.25
N SER A 75 7.32 -1.97 13.20
CA SER A 75 8.01 -2.68 14.02
C SER A 75 8.31 -2.13 15.13
N GLU A 76 8.32 -2.74 15.87
CA GLU A 76 8.54 -2.37 16.96
C GLU A 76 9.89 -2.08 16.99
N GLU A 77 10.38 -2.00 16.23
CA GLU A 77 11.55 -1.72 16.17
C GLU A 77 11.93 -0.64 16.36
N HIS A 78 11.58 -0.21 16.72
CA HIS A 78 11.93 0.55 16.94
C HIS A 78 12.65 0.84 17.37
N THR A 79 12.79 0.62 17.59
CA THR A 79 13.36 0.78 17.93
C THR A 79 14.03 1.28 17.80
N SER A 80 14.17 1.36 17.96
CA SER A 80 14.80 1.67 17.79
C SER A 80 15.14 2.18 17.84
#